data_88fdad0c8cbf0ead7b3c8f5d55fd89f7
#
_entry.id   88fdad0c8cbf0ead7b3c8f5d55fd89f7
#
_cell.length_a   1.000
_cell.length_b   1.000
_cell.length_c   1.000
_cell.angle_alpha   90.00
_cell.angle_beta   90.00
_cell.angle_gamma   90.00
#
_symmetry.space_group_name_H-M   'P 1'
#
loop_
_entity.id
_entity.type
_entity.pdbx_description
1 polymer ?
#
loop_
_entity_poly.entity_id
_entity_poly.type
_entity_poly.pdbx_seq_one_letter_code
_entity_poly.pdbx_strand_id
1 'polypeptide(L)'
;LSPQGRITPKGNNAITTLPLEIIKPYLSYEQAINSDDIDDKPYILGANENTKTQTLGHILYVKGDLKVHKAYAIYHKGEPYIDTQTGEELATRATYVGMARAFRTGDERNGVPSSLRVESVKQEIQQGDFLLPAMQGQMLPAYFNMHRPKQSVSGSVIDSPRQVREFGTMDVVVLN
;
A
#
# COMPACT_ATOMS: atom_id res chain seq x y z
N LEU A 1 19.53 -44.28 47.18
CA LEU A 1 19.63 -42.98 46.48
C LEU A 1 18.75 -43.04 45.23
N SER A 2 17.57 -42.45 45.31
CA SER A 2 16.67 -42.32 44.15
C SER A 2 17.07 -41.05 43.35
N PRO A 3 17.26 -41.14 42.03
CA PRO A 3 17.47 -39.99 41.26
C PRO A 3 16.23 -39.12 41.19
N GLN A 4 16.26 -37.94 41.78
CA GLN A 4 15.20 -36.94 41.63
C GLN A 4 15.34 -36.27 40.29
N GLY A 5 14.46 -36.59 39.36
CA GLY A 5 14.33 -35.90 38.10
C GLY A 5 13.86 -34.47 38.35
N ARG A 6 14.70 -33.48 38.05
CA ARG A 6 14.35 -32.05 38.06
C ARG A 6 13.58 -31.75 36.79
N ILE A 7 12.27 -31.64 36.87
CA ILE A 7 11.47 -31.08 35.76
C ILE A 7 11.66 -29.58 35.75
N THR A 8 12.47 -29.10 34.84
CA THR A 8 12.53 -27.67 34.53
C THR A 8 11.42 -27.39 33.52
N PRO A 9 10.39 -26.61 33.85
CA PRO A 9 9.40 -26.24 32.86
C PRO A 9 10.13 -25.45 31.78
N LYS A 10 10.22 -26.01 30.58
CA LYS A 10 10.67 -25.31 29.39
C LYS A 10 9.64 -24.24 29.15
N GLY A 11 9.98 -22.97 29.42
CA GLY A 11 9.09 -21.87 29.10
C GLY A 11 8.71 -21.97 27.64
N ASN A 12 7.47 -22.30 27.38
CA ASN A 12 6.89 -22.21 26.05
C ASN A 12 6.78 -20.72 25.71
N ASN A 13 7.91 -20.10 25.35
CA ASN A 13 7.88 -18.88 24.59
C ASN A 13 7.42 -19.25 23.17
N ALA A 14 6.11 -19.46 23.02
CA ALA A 14 5.51 -19.56 21.71
C ALA A 14 5.93 -18.30 20.95
N ILE A 15 6.58 -18.47 19.80
CA ILE A 15 6.89 -17.36 18.92
C ILE A 15 5.53 -16.73 18.59
N THR A 16 5.35 -15.48 19.00
CA THR A 16 4.12 -14.76 18.72
C THR A 16 4.00 -14.57 17.22
N THR A 17 3.00 -15.17 16.61
CA THR A 17 2.71 -15.02 15.18
C THR A 17 1.63 -13.97 15.00
N LEU A 18 1.79 -13.14 13.97
CA LEU A 18 0.79 -12.16 13.56
C LEU A 18 0.00 -12.72 12.38
N PRO A 19 -1.34 -12.89 12.51
CA PRO A 19 -2.18 -13.28 11.39
C PRO A 19 -2.14 -12.25 10.27
N LEU A 20 -2.17 -12.71 9.02
CA LEU A 20 -2.21 -11.84 7.84
C LEU A 20 -3.40 -10.86 7.89
N GLU A 21 -4.53 -11.27 8.44
CA GLU A 21 -5.73 -10.44 8.52
C GLU A 21 -5.53 -9.15 9.32
N ILE A 22 -4.64 -9.18 10.33
CA ILE A 22 -4.29 -8.00 11.11
C ILE A 22 -3.42 -7.03 10.28
N ILE A 23 -2.53 -7.58 9.45
CA ILE A 23 -1.56 -6.80 8.67
C ILE A 23 -2.14 -6.37 7.32
N LYS A 24 -3.03 -7.19 6.74
CA LYS A 24 -3.59 -7.00 5.40
C LYS A 24 -4.14 -5.58 5.12
N PRO A 25 -4.86 -4.92 6.03
CA PRO A 25 -5.31 -3.55 5.80
C PRO A 25 -4.15 -2.59 5.51
N TYR A 26 -3.03 -2.76 6.18
CA TYR A 26 -1.86 -1.88 6.05
C TYR A 26 -1.01 -2.19 4.80
N LEU A 27 -1.00 -3.44 4.35
CA LEU A 27 -0.26 -3.84 3.14
C LEU A 27 -0.87 -3.28 1.84
N SER A 28 -2.15 -2.93 1.88
CA SER A 28 -2.89 -2.52 0.68
C SER A 28 -3.32 -1.06 0.69
N TYR A 29 -3.38 -0.40 1.86
CA TYR A 29 -3.99 0.92 1.99
C TYR A 29 -3.02 2.09 1.85
N GLU A 30 -1.80 1.92 2.33
CA GLU A 30 -0.78 2.96 2.23
C GLU A 30 0.55 2.36 1.81
N GLN A 31 1.24 3.05 0.93
CA GLN A 31 2.59 2.71 0.50
C GLN A 31 3.45 3.98 0.57
N ALA A 32 4.70 3.80 0.95
CA ALA A 32 5.72 4.82 0.77
C ALA A 32 6.37 4.59 -0.59
N ILE A 33 6.27 5.54 -1.48
CA ILE A 33 6.79 5.45 -2.85
C ILE A 33 7.73 6.63 -3.07
N ASN A 34 8.86 6.38 -3.73
CA ASN A 34 9.77 7.44 -4.10
C ASN A 34 9.02 8.44 -5.00
N SER A 35 9.14 9.73 -4.70
CA SER A 35 8.43 10.80 -5.41
C SER A 35 8.72 10.81 -6.89
N ASP A 36 9.98 10.61 -7.29
CA ASP A 36 10.40 10.54 -8.70
C ASP A 36 9.73 9.38 -9.44
N ASP A 37 9.50 8.25 -8.73
CA ASP A 37 8.84 7.10 -9.30
C ASP A 37 7.34 7.32 -9.57
N ILE A 38 6.69 8.24 -8.89
CA ILE A 38 5.27 8.55 -9.07
C ILE A 38 5.03 9.31 -10.36
N ASP A 39 5.88 10.27 -10.68
CA ASP A 39 5.70 11.16 -11.82
C ASP A 39 5.74 10.42 -13.17
N ASP A 40 6.41 9.27 -13.21
CA ASP A 40 6.47 8.38 -14.37
C ASP A 40 5.29 7.39 -14.45
N LYS A 41 4.39 7.37 -13.47
CA LYS A 41 3.28 6.41 -13.46
C LYS A 41 2.10 6.91 -14.29
N PRO A 42 1.33 5.97 -14.89
CA PRO A 42 0.05 6.32 -15.49
C PRO A 42 -0.87 6.95 -14.46
N TYR A 43 -1.60 8.01 -14.85
CA TYR A 43 -2.49 8.71 -13.95
C TYR A 43 -3.85 9.03 -14.58
N ILE A 44 -4.86 9.25 -13.75
CA ILE A 44 -6.24 9.48 -14.13
C ILE A 44 -6.40 10.90 -14.69
N LEU A 45 -6.92 10.99 -15.92
CA LEU A 45 -7.28 12.24 -16.59
C LEU A 45 -8.72 12.66 -16.25
N GLY A 46 -9.59 11.68 -15.98
CA GLY A 46 -11.01 11.90 -15.70
C GLY A 46 -11.83 10.65 -15.92
N ALA A 47 -13.15 10.82 -15.90
CA ALA A 47 -14.11 9.75 -16.08
C ALA A 47 -15.14 10.08 -17.18
N ASN A 48 -15.89 9.06 -17.63
CA ASN A 48 -16.92 9.21 -18.65
C ASN A 48 -18.16 9.99 -18.16
N GLU A 49 -18.36 10.06 -16.86
CA GLU A 49 -19.45 10.82 -16.24
C GLU A 49 -18.87 11.91 -15.33
N ASN A 50 -19.45 13.10 -15.44
CA ASN A 50 -19.01 14.27 -14.69
C ASN A 50 -19.57 14.24 -13.24
N THR A 51 -19.70 13.05 -12.66
CA THR A 51 -20.12 12.84 -11.29
C THR A 51 -18.94 12.91 -10.35
N LYS A 52 -19.10 13.63 -9.24
CA LYS A 52 -18.06 13.77 -8.21
C LYS A 52 -17.65 12.44 -7.56
N THR A 53 -18.54 11.43 -7.62
CA THR A 53 -18.30 10.13 -6.99
C THR A 53 -18.24 9.05 -8.06
N GLN A 54 -17.07 8.46 -8.23
CA GLN A 54 -16.87 7.33 -9.13
C GLN A 54 -17.34 6.05 -8.44
N THR A 55 -18.28 5.34 -9.10
CA THR A 55 -18.83 4.08 -8.60
C THR A 55 -18.38 2.89 -9.44
N LEU A 56 -18.71 1.68 -8.99
CA LEU A 56 -18.46 0.44 -9.72
C LEU A 56 -18.97 0.53 -11.16
N GLY A 57 -18.13 0.10 -12.10
CA GLY A 57 -18.48 0.05 -13.52
C GLY A 57 -18.21 1.34 -14.30
N HIS A 58 -17.92 2.46 -13.64
CA HIS A 58 -17.53 3.69 -14.33
C HIS A 58 -16.24 3.49 -15.13
N ILE A 59 -16.13 4.27 -16.20
CA ILE A 59 -14.96 4.25 -17.08
C ILE A 59 -14.06 5.41 -16.70
N LEU A 60 -12.78 5.10 -16.46
CA LEU A 60 -11.73 6.07 -16.23
C LEU A 60 -10.85 6.20 -17.48
N TYR A 61 -10.46 7.41 -17.78
CA TYR A 61 -9.47 7.72 -18.80
C TYR A 61 -8.14 8.03 -18.14
N VAL A 62 -7.08 7.43 -18.67
CA VAL A 62 -5.75 7.45 -18.06
C VAL A 62 -4.71 7.85 -19.09
N LYS A 63 -3.81 8.74 -18.69
CA LYS A 63 -2.58 9.01 -19.44
C LYS A 63 -1.57 7.90 -19.16
N GLY A 64 -1.01 7.34 -20.21
CA GLY A 64 -0.05 6.24 -20.17
C GLY A 64 -0.60 4.96 -20.80
N ASP A 65 0.33 4.11 -21.24
CA ASP A 65 0.02 2.88 -21.93
C ASP A 65 -0.23 1.74 -20.95
N LEU A 66 -1.47 1.29 -20.87
CA LEU A 66 -1.88 0.20 -19.99
C LEU A 66 -2.02 -1.11 -20.78
N LYS A 67 -1.70 -2.21 -20.12
CA LYS A 67 -1.90 -3.57 -20.70
C LYS A 67 -3.37 -3.97 -20.51
N VAL A 68 -4.05 -4.28 -21.63
CA VAL A 68 -5.44 -4.77 -21.62
C VAL A 68 -5.57 -6.02 -20.76
N HIS A 69 -6.70 -6.17 -20.09
CA HIS A 69 -7.05 -7.24 -19.15
C HIS A 69 -6.25 -7.26 -17.84
N LYS A 70 -5.28 -6.36 -17.65
CA LYS A 70 -4.58 -6.22 -16.36
C LYS A 70 -5.39 -5.35 -15.39
N ALA A 71 -5.33 -5.73 -14.13
CA ALA A 71 -5.87 -4.93 -13.04
C ALA A 71 -4.80 -3.96 -12.54
N TYR A 72 -5.24 -2.78 -12.17
CA TYR A 72 -4.42 -1.70 -11.63
C TYR A 72 -5.03 -1.21 -10.33
N ALA A 73 -4.19 -1.07 -9.32
CA ALA A 73 -4.54 -0.40 -8.09
C ALA A 73 -4.39 1.12 -8.29
N ILE A 74 -5.34 1.87 -7.77
CA ILE A 74 -5.39 3.33 -7.87
C ILE A 74 -4.97 3.91 -6.54
N TYR A 75 -4.06 4.88 -6.58
CA TYR A 75 -3.51 5.54 -5.40
C TYR A 75 -3.61 7.06 -5.53
N HIS A 76 -3.99 7.67 -4.42
CA HIS A 76 -3.92 9.12 -4.25
C HIS A 76 -2.53 9.52 -3.75
N LYS A 77 -1.91 10.53 -4.39
CA LYS A 77 -0.63 11.11 -3.96
C LYS A 77 -0.90 11.97 -2.72
N GLY A 78 -0.37 11.55 -1.58
CA GLY A 78 -0.47 12.26 -0.31
C GLY A 78 0.76 13.11 0.00
N GLU A 79 0.87 13.51 1.26
CA GLU A 79 1.99 14.29 1.76
C GLU A 79 3.30 13.48 1.76
N PRO A 80 4.45 14.13 1.60
CA PRO A 80 5.74 13.48 1.70
C PRO A 80 6.06 13.04 3.13
N TYR A 81 6.76 11.94 3.27
CA TYR A 81 7.40 11.54 4.52
C TYR A 81 8.73 12.28 4.65
N ILE A 82 8.86 13.08 5.67
CA ILE A 82 10.03 13.92 5.92
C ILE A 82 10.82 13.36 7.10
N ASP A 83 12.14 13.22 6.93
CA ASP A 83 13.03 12.93 8.04
C ASP A 83 13.02 14.11 9.03
N THR A 84 12.64 13.84 10.26
CA THR A 84 12.51 14.87 11.29
C THR A 84 13.86 15.43 11.77
N GLN A 85 14.97 14.76 11.47
CA GLN A 85 16.31 15.18 11.87
C GLN A 85 17.01 15.96 10.76
N THR A 86 16.88 15.51 9.51
CA THR A 86 17.58 16.11 8.36
C THR A 86 16.70 17.06 7.56
N GLY A 87 15.37 16.92 7.65
CA GLY A 87 14.39 17.63 6.80
C GLY A 87 14.33 17.09 5.37
N GLU A 88 14.97 15.98 5.09
CA GLU A 88 14.98 15.35 3.76
C GLU A 88 13.66 14.63 3.49
N GLU A 89 13.18 14.71 2.25
CA GLU A 89 12.05 13.91 1.79
C GLU A 89 12.51 12.47 1.54
N LEU A 90 11.93 11.52 2.28
CA LEU A 90 12.26 10.10 2.20
C LEU A 90 11.42 9.37 1.17
N ALA A 91 10.15 9.72 1.09
CA ALA A 91 9.17 9.10 0.18
C ALA A 91 7.87 9.91 0.18
N THR A 92 6.98 9.64 -0.77
CA THR A 92 5.62 10.18 -0.78
C THR A 92 4.62 9.11 -0.31
N ARG A 93 3.65 9.52 0.49
CA ARG A 93 2.52 8.68 0.88
C ARG A 93 1.64 8.41 -0.33
N ALA A 94 1.35 7.14 -0.57
CA ALA A 94 0.40 6.71 -1.57
C ALA A 94 -0.77 6.00 -0.88
N THR A 95 -1.94 6.63 -0.90
CA THR A 95 -3.15 6.10 -0.26
C THR A 95 -3.99 5.33 -1.27
N TYR A 96 -4.30 4.07 -0.98
CA TYR A 96 -5.10 3.23 -1.86
C TYR A 96 -6.55 3.74 -1.94
N VAL A 97 -7.02 3.95 -3.17
CA VAL A 97 -8.35 4.50 -3.47
C VAL A 97 -9.28 3.45 -4.02
N GLY A 98 -8.78 2.56 -4.87
CA GLY A 98 -9.60 1.55 -5.51
C GLY A 98 -8.83 0.69 -6.49
N MET A 99 -9.57 -0.09 -7.28
CA MET A 99 -9.01 -0.96 -8.31
C MET A 99 -9.84 -0.86 -9.60
N ALA A 100 -9.16 -0.89 -10.72
CA ALA A 100 -9.78 -0.88 -12.04
C ALA A 100 -9.04 -1.82 -13.00
N ARG A 101 -9.75 -2.29 -14.03
CA ARG A 101 -9.21 -3.17 -15.05
C ARG A 101 -9.17 -2.47 -16.40
N ALA A 102 -8.03 -2.55 -17.06
CA ALA A 102 -7.85 -1.98 -18.38
C ALA A 102 -8.58 -2.83 -19.44
N PHE A 103 -9.37 -2.17 -20.29
CA PHE A 103 -10.03 -2.81 -21.41
C PHE A 103 -9.65 -2.20 -22.77
N ARG A 104 -8.96 -1.05 -22.75
CA ARG A 104 -8.39 -0.41 -23.93
C ARG A 104 -7.04 0.20 -23.59
N THR A 105 -6.03 -0.13 -24.38
CA THR A 105 -4.72 0.53 -24.36
C THR A 105 -4.84 1.90 -25.03
N GLY A 106 -4.17 2.88 -24.49
CA GLY A 106 -4.00 4.19 -25.10
C GLY A 106 -2.92 4.20 -26.18
N ASP A 107 -2.75 5.36 -26.75
CA ASP A 107 -1.62 5.68 -27.60
C ASP A 107 -1.15 7.09 -27.21
N GLU A 108 -0.16 7.16 -26.35
CA GLU A 108 0.30 8.43 -25.79
C GLU A 108 0.85 9.35 -26.90
N ARG A 109 1.45 8.79 -27.95
CA ARG A 109 2.00 9.57 -29.07
C ARG A 109 0.92 10.30 -29.84
N ASN A 110 -0.28 9.70 -29.94
CA ASN A 110 -1.43 10.27 -30.63
C ASN A 110 -2.44 10.91 -29.66
N GLY A 111 -2.10 11.06 -28.39
CA GLY A 111 -2.97 11.67 -27.38
C GLY A 111 -4.22 10.85 -27.05
N VAL A 112 -4.21 9.55 -27.34
CA VAL A 112 -5.34 8.66 -27.05
C VAL A 112 -5.19 8.07 -25.65
N PRO A 113 -6.13 8.32 -24.72
CA PRO A 113 -6.03 7.79 -23.36
C PRO A 113 -6.32 6.29 -23.31
N SER A 114 -5.67 5.59 -22.39
CA SER A 114 -6.08 4.27 -21.95
C SER A 114 -7.43 4.32 -21.25
N SER A 115 -8.20 3.22 -21.27
CA SER A 115 -9.50 3.15 -20.61
C SER A 115 -9.56 1.97 -19.64
N LEU A 116 -10.04 2.25 -18.43
CA LEU A 116 -10.25 1.26 -17.38
C LEU A 116 -11.70 1.25 -16.92
N ARG A 117 -12.13 0.10 -16.43
CA ARG A 117 -13.41 -0.06 -15.74
C ARG A 117 -13.16 -0.25 -14.24
N VAL A 118 -13.81 0.54 -13.42
CA VAL A 118 -13.71 0.48 -11.96
C VAL A 118 -14.29 -0.85 -11.46
N GLU A 119 -13.50 -1.61 -10.70
CA GLU A 119 -13.88 -2.88 -10.08
C GLU A 119 -14.13 -2.75 -8.56
N SER A 120 -13.43 -1.85 -7.90
CA SER A 120 -13.66 -1.54 -6.48
C SER A 120 -13.27 -0.11 -6.15
N VAL A 121 -13.98 0.47 -5.20
CA VAL A 121 -13.75 1.83 -4.69
C VAL A 121 -13.74 1.78 -3.17
N LYS A 122 -12.74 2.39 -2.56
CA LYS A 122 -12.61 2.57 -1.11
C LYS A 122 -12.76 4.04 -0.71
N GLN A 123 -12.27 4.92 -1.56
CA GLN A 123 -12.33 6.36 -1.42
C GLN A 123 -12.66 6.97 -2.78
N GLU A 124 -13.00 8.26 -2.80
CA GLU A 124 -13.25 8.98 -4.04
C GLU A 124 -12.02 8.96 -4.95
N ILE A 125 -12.22 8.52 -6.19
CA ILE A 125 -11.18 8.54 -7.23
C ILE A 125 -11.14 9.94 -7.83
N GLN A 126 -9.97 10.54 -7.87
CA GLN A 126 -9.75 11.91 -8.32
C GLN A 126 -8.90 11.97 -9.58
N GLN A 127 -9.01 13.07 -10.29
CA GLN A 127 -8.09 13.39 -11.37
C GLN A 127 -6.68 13.58 -10.77
N GLY A 128 -5.67 12.97 -11.41
CA GLY A 128 -4.30 12.96 -10.91
C GLY A 128 -3.94 11.75 -10.05
N ASP A 129 -4.91 10.93 -9.62
CA ASP A 129 -4.62 9.66 -8.97
C ASP A 129 -3.81 8.78 -9.91
N PHE A 130 -2.75 8.15 -9.40
CA PHE A 130 -1.85 7.34 -10.20
C PHE A 130 -2.12 5.85 -10.06
N LEU A 131 -1.60 5.08 -11.00
CA LEU A 131 -1.87 3.65 -11.09
C LEU A 131 -0.60 2.82 -10.93
N LEU A 132 -0.73 1.77 -10.15
CA LEU A 132 0.26 0.69 -10.07
C LEU A 132 -0.36 -0.62 -10.53
N PRO A 133 0.42 -1.52 -11.15
CA PRO A 133 -0.06 -2.87 -11.43
C PRO A 133 -0.57 -3.52 -10.14
N ALA A 134 -1.80 -4.03 -10.15
CA ALA A 134 -2.32 -4.74 -9.00
C ALA A 134 -1.47 -5.98 -8.74
N MET A 135 -1.09 -6.21 -7.49
CA MET A 135 -0.41 -7.42 -7.06
C MET A 135 -1.38 -8.60 -7.10
N GLN A 136 -1.67 -9.10 -8.30
CA GLN A 136 -2.49 -10.30 -8.47
C GLN A 136 -1.62 -11.54 -8.29
N GLY A 137 -2.00 -12.39 -7.35
CA GLY A 137 -1.40 -13.71 -7.19
C GLY A 137 -0.14 -13.77 -6.31
N GLN A 138 0.24 -12.74 -5.60
CA GLN A 138 1.22 -12.90 -4.53
C GLN A 138 0.59 -13.68 -3.37
N MET A 139 1.05 -14.91 -3.17
CA MET A 139 0.74 -15.67 -1.98
C MET A 139 1.48 -15.04 -0.82
N LEU A 140 0.77 -14.26 0.00
CA LEU A 140 1.30 -13.81 1.27
C LEU A 140 1.14 -14.93 2.31
N PRO A 141 2.12 -15.11 3.20
CA PRO A 141 1.99 -16.09 4.28
C PRO A 141 0.79 -15.73 5.16
N ALA A 142 0.02 -16.75 5.57
CA ALA A 142 -1.12 -16.55 6.45
C ALA A 142 -0.73 -16.03 7.85
N TYR A 143 0.54 -16.23 8.24
CA TYR A 143 1.11 -15.80 9.51
C TYR A 143 2.51 -15.26 9.32
N PHE A 144 2.85 -14.23 10.07
CA PHE A 144 4.19 -13.66 10.12
C PHE A 144 4.83 -13.99 11.46
N ASN A 145 6.03 -14.56 11.42
CA ASN A 145 6.80 -14.86 12.60
C ASN A 145 7.65 -13.66 13.01
N MET A 146 7.49 -13.21 14.23
CA MET A 146 8.39 -12.20 14.78
C MET A 146 9.74 -12.84 15.10
N HIS A 147 10.82 -12.20 14.68
CA HIS A 147 12.18 -12.60 14.98
C HIS A 147 13.05 -11.38 15.27
N ARG A 148 14.10 -11.59 16.02
CA ARG A 148 15.07 -10.51 16.28
C ARG A 148 15.83 -10.17 15.01
N PRO A 149 16.11 -8.89 14.75
CA PRO A 149 16.94 -8.49 13.64
C PRO A 149 18.34 -9.07 13.80
N LYS A 150 18.99 -9.39 12.69
CA LYS A 150 20.35 -9.95 12.67
C LYS A 150 21.41 -8.92 13.09
N GLN A 151 21.10 -7.63 12.93
CA GLN A 151 21.93 -6.50 13.30
C GLN A 151 21.10 -5.54 14.14
N SER A 152 21.76 -4.71 14.95
CA SER A 152 21.10 -3.63 15.67
C SER A 152 20.55 -2.63 14.66
N VAL A 153 19.27 -2.33 14.76
CA VAL A 153 18.58 -1.35 13.92
C VAL A 153 18.13 -0.21 14.82
N SER A 154 18.44 1.01 14.42
CA SER A 154 17.92 2.24 15.04
C SER A 154 17.12 3.01 14.00
N GLY A 155 16.08 3.68 14.42
CA GLY A 155 15.24 4.48 13.56
C GLY A 155 14.34 5.37 14.38
N SER A 156 13.69 6.33 13.75
CA SER A 156 12.71 7.21 14.36
C SER A 156 11.33 7.01 13.75
N VAL A 157 10.29 7.20 14.54
CA VAL A 157 8.90 7.22 14.04
C VAL A 157 8.68 8.54 13.33
N ILE A 158 8.35 8.47 12.04
CA ILE A 158 8.10 9.66 11.21
C ILE A 158 6.62 9.92 10.98
N ASP A 159 5.80 8.85 11.01
CA ASP A 159 4.36 8.99 10.80
C ASP A 159 3.57 7.78 11.30
N SER A 160 2.24 7.93 11.25
CA SER A 160 1.27 6.86 11.51
C SER A 160 0.15 6.92 10.48
N PRO A 161 -0.26 5.77 9.90
CA PRO A 161 -1.37 5.70 8.96
C PRO A 161 -2.69 6.29 9.49
N ARG A 162 -2.87 6.28 10.81
CA ARG A 162 -4.04 6.86 11.48
C ARG A 162 -3.86 8.30 11.92
N GLN A 163 -2.69 8.90 11.68
CA GLN A 163 -2.34 10.26 12.10
C GLN A 163 -2.56 10.51 13.62
N VAL A 164 -2.37 9.49 14.44
CA VAL A 164 -2.47 9.58 15.89
C VAL A 164 -1.12 9.98 16.50
N ARG A 165 -1.16 10.70 17.62
CA ARG A 165 0.04 11.14 18.34
C ARG A 165 0.47 10.16 19.44
N GLU A 166 -0.42 9.28 19.87
CA GLU A 166 -0.16 8.28 20.89
C GLU A 166 -0.35 6.89 20.31
N PHE A 167 0.60 6.01 20.56
CA PHE A 167 0.63 4.66 20.00
C PHE A 167 0.43 3.63 21.11
N GLY A 168 -0.42 2.66 20.86
CA GLY A 168 -0.67 1.51 21.71
C GLY A 168 -0.08 0.22 21.16
N THR A 169 -0.32 -0.85 21.88
CA THR A 169 0.02 -2.21 21.40
C THR A 169 -0.76 -2.51 20.11
N MET A 170 -0.10 -3.00 19.10
CA MET A 170 -0.64 -3.34 17.76
C MET A 170 -0.94 -2.12 16.85
N ASP A 171 -0.53 -0.93 17.21
CA ASP A 171 -0.55 0.17 16.26
C ASP A 171 0.57 0.05 15.23
N VAL A 172 0.30 0.59 14.04
CA VAL A 172 1.25 0.63 12.93
C VAL A 172 1.85 2.02 12.83
N VAL A 173 3.15 2.05 12.68
CA VAL A 173 3.92 3.30 12.52
C VAL A 173 4.84 3.18 11.31
N VAL A 174 5.17 4.34 10.73
CA VAL A 174 6.17 4.45 9.67
C VAL A 174 7.50 4.83 10.32
N LEU A 175 8.53 4.07 10.01
CA LEU A 175 9.88 4.28 10.52
C LEU A 175 10.82 4.73 9.40
N ASN A 176 11.76 5.59 9.78
CA ASN A 176 12.93 5.92 8.97
C ASN A 176 14.06 4.92 9.27
#